data_5c1bc2faa57bf16baec33f2a07c2b089
#
_entry.id   5c1bc2faa57bf16baec33f2a07c2b089
#
_cell.length_a   1.000
_cell.length_b   1.000
_cell.length_c   1.000
_cell.angle_alpha   90.00
_cell.angle_beta   90.00
_cell.angle_gamma   90.00
#
_symmetry.space_group_name_H-M   'P 1'
#
loop_
_entity.id
_entity.type
_entity.pdbx_description
1 polymer ?
#
loop_
_entity_poly.entity_id
_entity_poly.type
_entity_poly.pdbx_seq_one_letter_code
_entity_poly.pdbx_strand_id
1 'polypeptide(L)'
;MGYGDVEMIDANGIRNDGRKAGDVRPISIELGVVPVADGSCRMRWGTNDVIAAIYGPMEAHPRKIQRQDRAVLDVRYNMAPFSTSDRIRPGFNRRSREISKVTAEALESVVMLELYPRSKIRVEIEIICAEAGTRCVGLTAASVALAHAGIPMTDLVVSVASGKINDVVVCDLNKAEDNYGDCLLYTSDAADDGLS
;
A
#
# COMPACT_ATOMS: atom_id res chain seq x y z
N MET A 1 13.71 1.43 -26.00
CA MET A 1 14.27 0.10 -26.24
C MET A 1 13.16 -0.88 -25.91
N GLY A 2 12.65 -1.62 -26.91
CA GLY A 2 11.61 -2.63 -26.70
C GLY A 2 12.22 -3.83 -25.99
N TYR A 3 11.60 -4.23 -24.90
CA TYR A 3 11.89 -5.49 -24.19
C TYR A 3 11.21 -6.68 -24.92
N GLY A 4 11.26 -6.72 -26.25
CA GLY A 4 10.88 -7.91 -27.01
C GLY A 4 11.89 -9.00 -26.68
N ASP A 5 11.43 -10.16 -26.20
CA ASP A 5 12.17 -11.39 -25.91
C ASP A 5 12.84 -11.52 -24.52
N VAL A 6 12.38 -10.85 -23.47
CA VAL A 6 12.75 -11.26 -22.12
C VAL A 6 11.81 -12.39 -21.69
N GLU A 7 12.34 -13.61 -21.63
CA GLU A 7 11.63 -14.75 -21.04
C GLU A 7 11.36 -14.44 -19.55
N MET A 8 10.10 -14.19 -19.18
CA MET A 8 9.72 -13.76 -17.83
C MET A 8 9.75 -14.90 -16.84
N ILE A 9 9.46 -16.13 -17.31
CA ILE A 9 9.49 -17.37 -16.54
C ILE A 9 10.15 -18.43 -17.41
N ASP A 10 11.16 -19.10 -16.90
CA ASP A 10 11.87 -20.17 -17.60
C ASP A 10 11.07 -21.49 -17.59
N ALA A 11 11.55 -22.50 -18.32
CA ALA A 11 10.95 -23.82 -18.40
C ALA A 11 10.87 -24.55 -17.03
N ASN A 12 11.65 -24.10 -16.03
CA ASN A 12 11.67 -24.66 -14.68
C ASN A 12 10.73 -23.89 -13.71
N GLY A 13 10.00 -22.89 -14.21
CA GLY A 13 9.10 -22.05 -13.39
C GLY A 13 9.83 -21.01 -12.56
N ILE A 14 11.07 -20.65 -12.89
CA ILE A 14 11.85 -19.61 -12.24
C ILE A 14 11.66 -18.30 -13.00
N ARG A 15 11.37 -17.24 -12.25
CA ARG A 15 11.15 -15.88 -12.76
C ARG A 15 12.48 -15.22 -13.14
N ASN A 16 12.44 -14.18 -13.95
CA ASN A 16 13.61 -13.44 -14.41
C ASN A 16 14.52 -12.87 -13.30
N ASP A 17 14.01 -12.77 -12.09
CA ASP A 17 14.74 -12.32 -10.89
C ASP A 17 15.16 -13.49 -9.96
N GLY A 18 14.99 -14.73 -10.39
CA GLY A 18 15.40 -15.95 -9.68
C GLY A 18 14.38 -16.44 -8.64
N ARG A 19 13.23 -15.78 -8.47
CA ARG A 19 12.16 -16.22 -7.56
C ARG A 19 11.27 -17.28 -8.21
N LYS A 20 10.57 -18.06 -7.38
CA LYS A 20 9.46 -18.92 -7.80
C LYS A 20 8.17 -18.11 -7.86
N ALA A 21 7.14 -18.68 -8.46
CA ALA A 21 5.84 -18.02 -8.66
C ALA A 21 5.20 -17.48 -7.35
N GLY A 22 5.32 -18.20 -6.25
CA GLY A 22 4.77 -17.80 -4.95
C GLY A 22 5.70 -16.97 -4.06
N ASP A 23 6.95 -16.73 -4.47
CA ASP A 23 7.92 -16.04 -3.64
C ASP A 23 7.70 -14.51 -3.66
N VAL A 24 7.83 -13.90 -2.50
CA VAL A 24 7.80 -12.43 -2.34
C VAL A 24 9.22 -11.89 -2.20
N ARG A 25 9.42 -10.62 -2.58
CA ARG A 25 10.68 -9.90 -2.37
C ARG A 25 10.96 -9.74 -0.87
N PRO A 26 12.23 -9.60 -0.46
CA PRO A 26 12.57 -9.38 0.94
C PRO A 26 11.83 -8.18 1.54
N ILE A 27 11.28 -8.37 2.74
CA ILE A 27 10.55 -7.34 3.48
C ILE A 27 11.33 -6.99 4.74
N SER A 28 11.50 -5.70 5.01
CA SER A 28 11.98 -5.20 6.29
C SER A 28 11.07 -4.10 6.81
N ILE A 29 10.84 -4.09 8.12
CA ILE A 29 9.93 -3.19 8.81
C ILE A 29 10.68 -2.51 9.96
N GLU A 30 10.64 -1.18 9.98
CA GLU A 30 11.20 -0.35 11.06
C GLU A 30 10.06 0.49 11.65
N LEU A 31 9.85 0.41 12.96
CA LEU A 31 8.82 1.17 13.67
C LEU A 31 9.40 2.43 14.31
N GLY A 32 8.55 3.45 14.52
CA GLY A 32 8.95 4.67 15.22
C GLY A 32 9.89 5.59 14.45
N VAL A 33 9.94 5.47 13.13
CA VAL A 33 10.88 6.25 12.28
C VAL A 33 10.53 7.73 12.14
N VAL A 34 9.31 8.12 12.51
CA VAL A 34 8.85 9.52 12.53
C VAL A 34 8.52 9.90 13.97
N PRO A 35 9.44 10.56 14.70
CA PRO A 35 9.29 10.80 16.15
C PRO A 35 8.11 11.72 16.52
N VAL A 36 7.63 12.54 15.59
CA VAL A 36 6.52 13.49 15.81
C VAL A 36 5.15 12.88 15.51
N ALA A 37 5.10 11.67 14.96
CA ALA A 37 3.87 10.95 14.70
C ALA A 37 3.48 10.09 15.91
N ASP A 38 2.19 9.85 16.12
CA ASP A 38 1.69 8.96 17.16
C ASP A 38 2.05 7.50 16.87
N GLY A 39 2.16 7.15 15.59
CA GLY A 39 2.72 5.88 15.12
C GLY A 39 3.35 6.03 13.76
N SER A 40 4.38 5.25 13.47
CA SER A 40 5.02 5.26 12.16
C SER A 40 5.71 3.94 11.83
N CYS A 41 5.79 3.69 10.53
CA CYS A 41 6.43 2.50 9.98
C CYS A 41 7.20 2.88 8.72
N ARG A 42 8.41 2.42 8.60
CA ARG A 42 9.15 2.37 7.33
C ARG A 42 9.17 0.93 6.87
N MET A 43 8.65 0.71 5.69
CA MET A 43 8.63 -0.61 5.07
C MET A 43 9.45 -0.59 3.80
N ARG A 44 10.44 -1.49 3.75
CA ARG A 44 11.15 -1.78 2.52
C ARG A 44 10.71 -3.14 2.03
N TRP A 45 10.28 -3.19 0.77
CA TRP A 45 9.82 -4.41 0.11
C TRP A 45 10.47 -4.52 -1.26
N GLY A 46 11.51 -5.34 -1.36
CA GLY A 46 12.44 -5.27 -2.47
C GLY A 46 13.11 -3.91 -2.56
N THR A 47 12.99 -3.23 -3.68
CA THR A 47 13.49 -1.87 -3.89
C THR A 47 12.50 -0.77 -3.49
N ASN A 48 11.23 -1.13 -3.24
CA ASN A 48 10.27 -0.16 -2.70
C ASN A 48 10.67 0.28 -1.29
N ASP A 49 10.61 1.59 -1.04
CA ASP A 49 10.83 2.19 0.28
C ASP A 49 9.68 3.15 0.57
N VAL A 50 8.94 2.85 1.64
CA VAL A 50 7.71 3.55 2.00
C VAL A 50 7.74 3.93 3.47
N ILE A 51 7.31 5.15 3.78
CA ILE A 51 7.10 5.62 5.14
C ILE A 51 5.62 5.89 5.32
N ALA A 52 5.03 5.29 6.35
CA ALA A 52 3.68 5.60 6.81
C ALA A 52 3.74 6.26 8.19
N ALA A 53 2.98 7.34 8.37
CA ALA A 53 2.90 8.07 9.64
C ALA A 53 1.44 8.31 10.01
N ILE A 54 1.12 8.08 11.28
CA ILE A 54 -0.23 8.20 11.84
C ILE A 54 -0.27 9.37 12.81
N TYR A 55 -1.31 10.19 12.69
CA TYR A 55 -1.58 11.30 13.61
C TYR A 55 -3.02 11.21 14.11
N GLY A 56 -3.18 11.21 15.42
CA GLY A 56 -4.47 11.17 16.09
C GLY A 56 -4.73 9.90 16.92
N PRO A 57 -5.93 9.79 17.47
CA PRO A 57 -7.15 10.56 17.15
C PRO A 57 -7.07 12.04 17.56
N MET A 58 -7.43 12.94 16.67
CA MET A 58 -7.47 14.39 16.87
C MET A 58 -8.84 14.97 16.54
N GLU A 59 -9.14 16.20 16.98
CA GLU A 59 -10.40 16.85 16.63
C GLU A 59 -10.51 17.02 15.10
N ALA A 60 -11.66 16.60 14.55
CA ALA A 60 -11.88 16.67 13.11
C ALA A 60 -12.21 18.11 12.67
N HIS A 61 -11.36 18.70 11.86
CA HIS A 61 -11.56 19.98 11.20
C HIS A 61 -11.60 19.82 9.68
N PRO A 62 -12.48 20.55 8.98
CA PRO A 62 -13.56 21.43 9.46
C PRO A 62 -14.71 20.63 10.07
N ARG A 63 -15.50 21.25 10.96
CA ARG A 63 -16.62 20.57 11.67
C ARG A 63 -17.60 19.82 10.78
N LYS A 64 -17.75 20.24 9.52
CA LYS A 64 -18.64 19.58 8.54
C LYS A 64 -18.24 18.13 8.19
N ILE A 65 -17.01 17.72 8.44
CA ILE A 65 -16.55 16.34 8.20
C ILE A 65 -16.70 15.44 9.43
N GLN A 66 -17.01 16.03 10.60
CA GLN A 66 -17.20 15.26 11.83
C GLN A 66 -18.39 14.31 11.70
N ARG A 67 -18.19 13.06 12.09
CA ARG A 67 -19.24 12.07 12.27
C ARG A 67 -19.51 11.91 13.77
N GLN A 68 -20.77 11.82 14.16
CA GLN A 68 -21.15 11.73 15.57
C GLN A 68 -20.94 10.33 16.15
N ASP A 69 -20.94 9.33 15.28
CA ASP A 69 -20.91 7.90 15.59
C ASP A 69 -19.49 7.29 15.53
N ARG A 70 -18.57 7.91 14.79
CA ARG A 70 -17.23 7.35 14.56
C ARG A 70 -16.19 8.41 14.21
N ALA A 71 -14.91 7.99 14.18
CA ALA A 71 -13.84 8.79 13.61
C ALA A 71 -13.93 8.85 12.08
N VAL A 72 -13.27 9.85 11.50
CA VAL A 72 -13.01 9.96 10.06
C VAL A 72 -11.57 9.55 9.79
N LEU A 73 -11.36 8.59 8.92
CA LEU A 73 -10.03 8.20 8.44
C LEU A 73 -9.65 9.07 7.24
N ASP A 74 -8.59 9.86 7.38
CA ASP A 74 -8.08 10.78 6.34
C ASP A 74 -6.75 10.23 5.82
N VAL A 75 -6.81 9.47 4.73
CA VAL A 75 -5.64 8.82 4.11
C VAL A 75 -5.10 9.66 2.98
N ARG A 76 -3.79 9.85 2.98
CA ARG A 76 -3.05 10.54 1.92
C ARG A 76 -1.91 9.67 1.44
N TYR A 77 -1.99 9.29 0.17
CA TYR A 77 -0.91 8.60 -0.52
C TYR A 77 -0.19 9.59 -1.43
N ASN A 78 1.10 9.69 -1.27
CA ASN A 78 1.94 10.56 -2.09
C ASN A 78 3.21 9.83 -2.55
N MET A 79 3.71 10.21 -3.72
CA MET A 79 4.99 9.74 -4.23
C MET A 79 5.96 10.90 -4.25
N ALA A 80 7.12 10.73 -3.64
CA ALA A 80 8.18 11.72 -3.69
C ALA A 80 8.59 12.00 -5.15
N PRO A 81 8.88 13.25 -5.53
CA PRO A 81 9.26 13.59 -6.90
C PRO A 81 10.45 12.82 -7.46
N PHE A 82 11.30 12.32 -6.59
CA PHE A 82 12.51 11.53 -6.89
C PHE A 82 12.31 10.01 -6.72
N SER A 83 11.08 9.55 -6.42
CA SER A 83 10.81 8.13 -6.10
C SER A 83 10.95 7.20 -7.31
N THR A 84 10.92 7.72 -8.51
CA THR A 84 11.08 6.99 -9.78
C THR A 84 12.25 7.55 -10.59
N SER A 85 12.75 6.79 -11.56
CA SER A 85 13.80 7.23 -12.50
C SER A 85 13.43 8.52 -13.22
N ASP A 86 12.17 8.64 -13.63
CA ASP A 86 11.63 9.87 -14.21
C ASP A 86 11.00 10.71 -13.11
N ARG A 87 11.40 12.00 -13.05
CA ARG A 87 10.87 12.90 -12.03
C ARG A 87 9.36 13.06 -12.12
N ILE A 88 8.66 12.76 -11.04
CA ILE A 88 7.22 12.97 -10.91
C ILE A 88 6.93 14.42 -10.49
N ARG A 89 5.86 15.01 -11.03
CA ARG A 89 5.39 16.33 -10.57
C ARG A 89 4.93 16.22 -9.12
N PRO A 90 5.39 17.12 -8.23
CA PRO A 90 4.94 17.12 -6.84
C PRO A 90 3.45 17.45 -6.74
N GLY A 91 2.80 16.90 -5.74
CA GLY A 91 1.40 17.19 -5.40
C GLY A 91 0.41 16.09 -5.75
N PHE A 92 -0.82 16.30 -5.31
CA PHE A 92 -1.91 15.34 -5.48
C PHE A 92 -2.39 15.25 -6.93
N ASN A 93 -2.16 14.10 -7.54
CA ASN A 93 -2.69 13.76 -8.85
C ASN A 93 -3.92 12.83 -8.75
N ARG A 94 -4.54 12.50 -9.89
CA ARG A 94 -5.71 11.59 -9.96
C ARG A 94 -5.39 10.22 -9.35
N ARG A 95 -4.21 9.66 -9.66
CA ARG A 95 -3.76 8.35 -9.17
C ARG A 95 -3.60 8.37 -7.63
N SER A 96 -2.97 9.41 -7.07
CA SER A 96 -2.82 9.53 -5.62
C SER A 96 -4.15 9.59 -4.89
N ARG A 97 -5.15 10.28 -5.45
CA ARG A 97 -6.50 10.36 -4.88
C ARG A 97 -7.22 9.01 -4.91
N GLU A 98 -7.13 8.30 -6.02
CA GLU A 98 -7.70 6.96 -6.18
C GLU A 98 -7.10 5.99 -5.16
N ILE A 99 -5.76 5.91 -5.08
CA ILE A 99 -5.07 5.04 -4.14
C ILE A 99 -5.41 5.42 -2.69
N SER A 100 -5.44 6.72 -2.36
CA SER A 100 -5.83 7.18 -1.03
C SER A 100 -7.24 6.72 -0.65
N LYS A 101 -8.18 6.80 -1.59
CA LYS A 101 -9.57 6.37 -1.37
C LYS A 101 -9.66 4.86 -1.11
N VAL A 102 -9.08 4.04 -1.99
CA VAL A 102 -9.10 2.57 -1.85
C VAL A 102 -8.40 2.14 -0.56
N THR A 103 -7.26 2.76 -0.24
CA THR A 103 -6.54 2.50 1.01
C THR A 103 -7.39 2.86 2.24
N ALA A 104 -8.12 3.99 2.20
CA ALA A 104 -9.02 4.37 3.28
C ALA A 104 -10.14 3.35 3.47
N GLU A 105 -10.81 2.93 2.39
CA GLU A 105 -11.88 1.93 2.43
C GLU A 105 -11.39 0.60 3.00
N ALA A 106 -10.21 0.13 2.58
CA ALA A 106 -9.61 -1.10 3.11
C ALA A 106 -9.28 -0.98 4.61
N LEU A 107 -8.72 0.13 5.07
CA LEU A 107 -8.39 0.34 6.48
C LEU A 107 -9.65 0.58 7.34
N GLU A 108 -10.68 1.25 6.80
CA GLU A 108 -11.96 1.46 7.49
C GLU A 108 -12.67 0.14 7.83
N SER A 109 -12.42 -0.94 7.08
CA SER A 109 -13.03 -2.24 7.32
C SER A 109 -12.48 -2.95 8.59
N VAL A 110 -11.28 -2.58 9.03
CA VAL A 110 -10.60 -3.24 10.15
C VAL A 110 -10.36 -2.33 11.35
N VAL A 111 -10.32 -1.01 11.16
CA VAL A 111 -10.09 -0.05 12.25
C VAL A 111 -11.39 0.19 13.03
N MET A 112 -11.34 0.08 14.35
CA MET A 112 -12.50 0.33 15.25
C MET A 112 -12.77 1.83 15.40
N LEU A 113 -13.25 2.47 14.33
CA LEU A 113 -13.47 3.92 14.26
C LEU A 113 -14.56 4.39 15.23
N GLU A 114 -15.48 3.52 15.62
CA GLU A 114 -16.60 3.80 16.55
C GLU A 114 -16.11 4.21 17.95
N LEU A 115 -14.90 3.81 18.32
CA LEU A 115 -14.29 4.15 19.59
C LEU A 115 -13.89 5.63 19.70
N TYR A 116 -13.84 6.34 18.57
CA TYR A 116 -13.37 7.72 18.51
C TYR A 116 -14.36 8.66 17.81
N PRO A 117 -15.58 8.84 18.33
CA PRO A 117 -16.57 9.72 17.72
C PRO A 117 -16.07 11.16 17.60
N ARG A 118 -16.47 11.87 16.56
CA ARG A 118 -16.13 13.27 16.25
C ARG A 118 -14.64 13.55 16.03
N SER A 119 -13.81 12.52 15.99
CA SER A 119 -12.38 12.66 15.77
C SER A 119 -11.98 12.33 14.33
N LYS A 120 -10.73 12.60 14.04
CA LYS A 120 -10.07 12.24 12.78
C LYS A 120 -8.74 11.54 13.08
N ILE A 121 -8.48 10.49 12.34
CA ILE A 121 -7.19 9.82 12.29
C ILE A 121 -6.60 10.12 10.91
N ARG A 122 -5.41 10.70 10.87
CA ARG A 122 -4.72 11.00 9.62
C ARG A 122 -3.64 9.95 9.38
N VAL A 123 -3.64 9.42 8.15
CA VAL A 123 -2.68 8.44 7.66
C VAL A 123 -1.93 9.07 6.49
N GLU A 124 -0.66 9.37 6.66
CA GLU A 124 0.21 9.90 5.63
C GLU A 124 1.12 8.77 5.12
N ILE A 125 1.09 8.51 3.82
CA ILE A 125 1.90 7.47 3.16
C ILE A 125 2.79 8.16 2.13
N GLU A 126 4.10 8.12 2.34
CA GLU A 126 5.09 8.69 1.45
C GLU A 126 5.93 7.58 0.82
N ILE A 127 5.92 7.52 -0.51
CA ILE A 127 6.74 6.61 -1.29
C ILE A 127 8.07 7.28 -1.60
N ILE A 128 9.15 6.76 -1.02
CA ILE A 128 10.51 7.29 -1.17
C ILE A 128 11.20 6.68 -2.39
N CYS A 129 11.03 5.37 -2.59
CA CYS A 129 11.50 4.66 -3.77
C CYS A 129 10.36 3.79 -4.30
N ALA A 130 10.10 3.88 -5.60
CA ALA A 130 8.99 3.21 -6.25
C ALA A 130 9.47 2.27 -7.37
N GLU A 131 9.08 1.01 -7.26
CA GLU A 131 9.17 0.02 -8.31
C GLU A 131 7.76 -0.48 -8.65
N ALA A 132 7.49 -1.77 -8.58
CA ALA A 132 6.15 -2.33 -8.75
C ALA A 132 5.47 -2.58 -7.41
N GLY A 133 4.13 -2.53 -7.39
CA GLY A 133 3.33 -2.88 -6.21
C GLY A 133 3.31 -1.84 -5.09
N THR A 134 3.65 -0.57 -5.35
CA THR A 134 3.71 0.49 -4.32
C THR A 134 2.39 0.72 -3.57
N ARG A 135 1.23 0.41 -4.20
CA ARG A 135 -0.09 0.46 -3.55
C ARG A 135 -0.15 -0.54 -2.39
N CYS A 136 0.28 -1.78 -2.65
CA CYS A 136 0.25 -2.87 -1.69
C CYS A 136 1.21 -2.59 -0.52
N VAL A 137 2.42 -2.15 -0.83
CA VAL A 137 3.41 -1.78 0.20
C VAL A 137 2.90 -0.62 1.05
N GLY A 138 2.30 0.40 0.43
CA GLY A 138 1.73 1.56 1.13
C GLY A 138 0.59 1.20 2.07
N LEU A 139 -0.34 0.36 1.63
CA LEU A 139 -1.45 -0.13 2.45
C LEU A 139 -0.95 -0.97 3.64
N THR A 140 -0.05 -1.91 3.38
CA THR A 140 0.52 -2.76 4.44
C THR A 140 1.32 -1.92 5.45
N ALA A 141 2.13 -0.97 4.99
CA ALA A 141 2.87 -0.06 5.87
C ALA A 141 1.93 0.81 6.73
N ALA A 142 0.83 1.30 6.17
CA ALA A 142 -0.17 2.07 6.90
C ALA A 142 -0.88 1.24 7.97
N SER A 143 -1.22 -0.02 7.66
CA SER A 143 -1.81 -0.96 8.62
C SER A 143 -0.88 -1.21 9.81
N VAL A 144 0.41 -1.47 9.55
CA VAL A 144 1.43 -1.64 10.61
C VAL A 144 1.64 -0.35 11.41
N ALA A 145 1.63 0.82 10.76
CA ALA A 145 1.77 2.10 11.44
C ALA A 145 0.57 2.41 12.35
N LEU A 146 -0.67 2.05 11.96
CA LEU A 146 -1.87 2.16 12.80
C LEU A 146 -1.77 1.28 14.04
N ALA A 147 -1.32 0.03 13.89
CA ALA A 147 -1.07 -0.86 15.02
C ALA A 147 0.01 -0.30 15.96
N HIS A 148 1.09 0.26 15.41
CA HIS A 148 2.14 0.91 16.20
C HIS A 148 1.65 2.17 16.92
N ALA A 149 0.70 2.92 16.35
CA ALA A 149 0.04 4.05 17.01
C ALA A 149 -0.90 3.63 18.17
N GLY A 150 -1.13 2.33 18.34
CA GLY A 150 -2.07 1.81 19.34
C GLY A 150 -3.54 2.03 18.98
N ILE A 151 -3.85 2.26 17.72
CA ILE A 151 -5.24 2.35 17.24
C ILE A 151 -5.84 0.95 17.24
N PRO A 152 -6.97 0.71 17.91
CA PRO A 152 -7.64 -0.59 17.94
C PRO A 152 -8.08 -1.02 16.54
N MET A 153 -7.71 -2.24 16.18
CA MET A 153 -8.03 -2.86 14.90
C MET A 153 -8.49 -4.30 15.14
N THR A 154 -9.37 -4.80 14.30
CA THR A 154 -9.80 -6.21 14.34
C THR A 154 -8.72 -7.13 13.80
N ASP A 155 -7.98 -6.69 12.78
CA ASP A 155 -6.88 -7.42 12.17
C ASP A 155 -5.95 -6.46 11.41
N LEU A 156 -4.81 -6.97 10.92
CA LEU A 156 -3.92 -6.23 10.02
C LEU A 156 -4.33 -6.44 8.56
N VAL A 157 -4.36 -5.35 7.81
CA VAL A 157 -4.55 -5.43 6.36
C VAL A 157 -3.21 -5.63 5.68
N VAL A 158 -3.08 -6.74 4.96
CA VAL A 158 -1.90 -7.06 4.15
C VAL A 158 -2.33 -7.17 2.69
N SER A 159 -1.53 -6.62 1.80
CA SER A 159 -1.83 -6.59 0.36
C SER A 159 -0.61 -7.01 -0.44
N VAL A 160 -0.84 -7.73 -1.54
CA VAL A 160 0.21 -8.15 -2.48
C VAL A 160 -0.27 -7.94 -3.92
N ALA A 161 0.64 -7.52 -4.80
CA ALA A 161 0.36 -7.47 -6.23
C ALA A 161 0.54 -8.85 -6.84
N SER A 162 -0.47 -9.35 -7.53
CA SER A 162 -0.42 -10.64 -8.23
C SER A 162 -0.76 -10.45 -9.70
N GLY A 163 -0.29 -11.35 -10.53
CA GLY A 163 -0.55 -11.32 -11.96
C GLY A 163 -0.41 -12.68 -12.61
N LYS A 164 -0.71 -12.76 -13.90
CA LYS A 164 -0.56 -13.95 -14.71
C LYS A 164 0.48 -13.69 -15.78
N ILE A 165 1.44 -14.59 -15.90
CA ILE A 165 2.53 -14.54 -16.88
C ILE A 165 2.70 -15.93 -17.48
N ASN A 166 2.58 -16.06 -18.81
CA ASN A 166 2.67 -17.35 -19.52
C ASN A 166 1.80 -18.44 -18.85
N ASP A 167 0.53 -18.12 -18.55
CA ASP A 167 -0.42 -18.99 -17.85
C ASP A 167 -0.07 -19.37 -16.39
N VAL A 168 1.02 -18.87 -15.83
CA VAL A 168 1.40 -19.07 -14.42
C VAL A 168 0.99 -17.86 -13.60
N VAL A 169 0.29 -18.11 -12.47
CA VAL A 169 -0.05 -17.05 -11.49
C VAL A 169 1.17 -16.78 -10.62
N VAL A 170 1.58 -15.52 -10.54
CA VAL A 170 2.74 -15.09 -9.74
C VAL A 170 2.33 -14.06 -8.70
N CYS A 171 2.96 -14.13 -7.52
CA CYS A 171 2.79 -13.16 -6.44
C CYS A 171 3.95 -12.17 -6.42
N ASP A 172 3.67 -10.95 -5.97
CA ASP A 172 4.64 -9.87 -5.79
C ASP A 172 5.44 -9.57 -7.07
N LEU A 173 4.73 -8.98 -8.03
CA LEU A 173 5.26 -8.63 -9.35
C LEU A 173 6.44 -7.66 -9.25
N ASN A 174 7.48 -7.90 -10.03
CA ASN A 174 8.53 -6.92 -10.26
C ASN A 174 8.14 -5.96 -11.40
N LYS A 175 8.97 -4.94 -11.65
CA LYS A 175 8.65 -3.89 -12.63
C LYS A 175 8.49 -4.42 -14.06
N ALA A 176 9.27 -5.41 -14.45
CA ALA A 176 9.15 -6.00 -15.78
C ALA A 176 7.83 -6.76 -15.92
N GLU A 177 7.46 -7.54 -14.93
CA GLU A 177 6.23 -8.30 -14.87
C GLU A 177 4.98 -7.39 -14.78
N ASP A 178 5.05 -6.30 -14.00
CA ASP A 178 3.98 -5.30 -13.88
C ASP A 178 3.71 -4.59 -15.22
N ASN A 179 4.75 -4.42 -16.06
CA ASN A 179 4.61 -3.75 -17.35
C ASN A 179 4.20 -4.67 -18.50
N TYR A 180 4.55 -5.95 -18.44
CA TYR A 180 4.44 -6.88 -19.57
C TYR A 180 3.67 -8.16 -19.25
N GLY A 181 3.16 -8.32 -18.02
CA GLY A 181 2.32 -9.45 -17.65
C GLY A 181 0.98 -9.45 -18.37
N ASP A 182 0.42 -10.64 -18.62
CA ASP A 182 -0.83 -10.83 -19.36
C ASP A 182 -2.06 -10.25 -18.61
N CYS A 183 -2.03 -10.31 -17.28
CA CYS A 183 -3.09 -9.81 -16.43
C CYS A 183 -2.53 -9.39 -15.07
N LEU A 184 -2.97 -8.24 -14.57
CA LEU A 184 -2.57 -7.71 -13.27
C LEU A 184 -3.75 -7.72 -12.32
N LEU A 185 -3.55 -8.26 -11.12
CA LEU A 185 -4.51 -8.24 -10.03
C LEU A 185 -3.88 -7.55 -8.83
N TYR A 186 -4.45 -6.44 -8.41
CA TYR A 186 -4.07 -5.77 -7.17
C TYR A 186 -5.14 -6.10 -6.14
N THR A 187 -4.90 -7.08 -5.29
CA THR A 187 -5.85 -7.45 -4.25
C THR A 187 -5.44 -6.91 -2.88
N SER A 188 -6.21 -5.96 -2.39
CA SER A 188 -6.45 -5.79 -0.96
C SER A 188 -7.81 -6.41 -0.58
N ASP A 189 -8.55 -6.97 -1.54
CA ASP A 189 -9.96 -7.29 -1.44
C ASP A 189 -10.35 -8.68 -1.94
N ALA A 190 -9.54 -9.67 -1.70
CA ALA A 190 -9.95 -11.04 -1.98
C ALA A 190 -11.09 -11.53 -1.06
N ALA A 191 -11.53 -10.74 -0.08
CA ALA A 191 -12.57 -11.11 0.87
C ALA A 191 -13.98 -10.67 0.47
N ASP A 192 -14.15 -9.71 -0.45
CA ASP A 192 -15.46 -9.12 -0.76
C ASP A 192 -16.09 -9.58 -2.07
N ASP A 193 -15.39 -10.31 -2.92
CA ASP A 193 -15.99 -11.06 -4.01
C ASP A 193 -16.61 -12.36 -3.50
N GLY A 194 -17.44 -12.23 -2.48
CA GLY A 194 -18.42 -13.25 -2.12
C GLY A 194 -19.33 -13.46 -3.30
N LEU A 195 -19.08 -14.51 -4.03
CA LEU A 195 -19.95 -15.07 -5.04
C LEU A 195 -21.36 -15.17 -4.49
N SER A 196 -22.20 -14.28 -4.92
CA SER A 196 -23.66 -14.47 -4.92
C SER A 196 -24.09 -15.00 -6.27
#